data_38a253a7d55ccf16cf28ee0bf7f82775
#
_entry.id   38a253a7d55ccf16cf28ee0bf7f82775
#
_cell.length_a   1.000
_cell.length_b   1.000
_cell.length_c   1.000
_cell.angle_alpha   90.00
_cell.angle_beta   90.00
_cell.angle_gamma   90.00
#
_symmetry.space_group_name_H-M   'P 1'
#
loop_
_entity.id
_entity.type
_entity.pdbx_description
1 polymer ?
#
loop_
_entity_poly.entity_id
_entity_poly.type
_entity_poly.pdbx_seq_one_letter_code
_entity_poly.pdbx_strand_id
1 'polypeptide(L)'
;MRTTKDWKLPVPEETEDGFDWQPVVRVGRTVPFGYEQDPKDKDILLPIVEELNFLEKAKKYLKQYSYRDVSNWLSEQSGRYISHVGLMKRVKLEQKRKREASNQRYLAQRYKEALEKAEKIEATRFGARDQGTRTTEA
;
A
#
# COMPACT_ATOMS: atom_id res chain seq x y z
N MET A 1 19.83 3.22 15.02
CA MET A 1 20.47 2.66 13.84
C MET A 1 19.84 1.33 13.46
N ARG A 2 19.51 1.18 12.22
CA ARG A 2 18.95 -0.08 11.75
C ARG A 2 20.04 -1.06 11.43
N THR A 3 19.85 -2.28 11.80
CA THR A 3 20.73 -3.36 11.43
C THR A 3 19.92 -4.44 10.76
N THR A 4 20.50 -5.06 9.75
CA THR A 4 19.84 -6.12 9.01
C THR A 4 20.55 -7.45 9.18
N LYS A 5 21.54 -7.51 10.08
CA LYS A 5 22.30 -8.74 10.33
C LYS A 5 21.40 -9.89 10.69
N ASP A 6 20.48 -9.64 11.60
CA ASP A 6 19.56 -10.65 12.10
C ASP A 6 18.15 -10.38 11.61
N TRP A 7 18.08 -9.85 10.39
CA TRP A 7 16.80 -9.43 9.85
C TRP A 7 15.82 -10.61 9.76
N LYS A 8 14.63 -10.36 10.26
CA LYS A 8 13.49 -11.23 10.09
C LYS A 8 12.43 -10.41 9.38
N LEU A 9 11.43 -11.06 8.84
CA LEU A 9 10.30 -10.30 8.31
C LEU A 9 9.80 -9.40 9.43
N PRO A 10 9.82 -8.07 9.25
CA PRO A 10 9.47 -7.16 10.33
C PRO A 10 8.05 -7.40 10.81
N VAL A 11 7.90 -7.38 12.11
CA VAL A 11 6.58 -7.27 12.71
C VAL A 11 6.12 -5.84 12.44
N PRO A 12 4.88 -5.63 12.00
CA PRO A 12 4.40 -4.28 11.79
C PRO A 12 4.55 -3.44 13.07
N GLU A 13 5.20 -2.30 12.94
CA GLU A 13 5.37 -1.38 14.04
C GLU A 13 4.42 -0.22 13.86
N GLU A 14 3.76 0.14 14.95
CA GLU A 14 2.94 1.35 14.93
C GLU A 14 3.86 2.55 14.93
N THR A 15 3.65 3.44 14.00
CA THR A 15 4.33 4.73 13.96
C THR A 15 3.49 5.75 14.70
N GLU A 16 4.01 6.97 14.85
CA GLU A 16 3.26 8.06 15.45
C GLU A 16 1.90 8.29 14.77
N ASP A 17 1.84 8.01 13.49
CA ASP A 17 0.62 8.19 12.69
C ASP A 17 -0.17 6.89 12.53
N GLY A 18 0.21 5.83 13.22
CA GLY A 18 -0.48 4.55 13.15
C GLY A 18 -0.24 3.75 11.89
N PHE A 19 0.83 4.03 11.16
CA PHE A 19 1.15 3.30 9.94
C PHE A 19 2.00 2.07 10.24
N ASP A 20 1.66 0.97 9.59
CA ASP A 20 2.43 -0.27 9.63
C ASP A 20 3.27 -0.37 8.35
N TRP A 21 4.56 -0.23 8.51
CA TRP A 21 5.47 -0.26 7.38
C TRP A 21 6.02 -1.67 7.16
N GLN A 22 5.89 -2.15 5.94
CA GLN A 22 6.27 -3.51 5.55
C GLN A 22 7.38 -3.49 4.51
N PRO A 23 8.18 -4.57 4.45
CA PRO A 23 9.13 -4.72 3.34
C PRO A 23 8.39 -4.74 2.01
N VAL A 24 9.03 -4.19 1.01
CA VAL A 24 8.46 -4.15 -0.34
C VAL A 24 9.46 -4.72 -1.35
N VAL A 25 8.93 -5.21 -2.47
CA VAL A 25 9.76 -5.71 -3.55
C VAL A 25 10.34 -4.52 -4.32
N ARG A 26 11.62 -4.61 -4.64
CA ARG A 26 12.31 -3.59 -5.42
C ARG A 26 11.81 -3.61 -6.87
N VAL A 27 11.41 -2.44 -7.36
CA VAL A 27 10.86 -2.31 -8.72
C VAL A 27 11.88 -1.66 -9.66
N GLY A 28 12.75 -0.81 -9.16
CA GLY A 28 13.70 -0.06 -9.96
C GLY A 28 15.13 -0.18 -9.45
N ARG A 29 16.05 0.43 -10.16
CA ARG A 29 17.46 0.45 -9.77
C ARG A 29 17.70 1.32 -8.55
N THR A 30 16.95 2.39 -8.43
CA THR A 30 17.10 3.35 -7.35
C THR A 30 16.31 2.92 -6.13
N VAL A 31 16.95 3.00 -4.99
CA VAL A 31 16.25 2.77 -3.72
C VAL A 31 15.44 4.02 -3.39
N PRO A 32 14.11 3.90 -3.27
CA PRO A 32 13.29 5.07 -2.99
C PRO A 32 13.51 5.60 -1.58
N PHE A 33 13.17 6.88 -1.40
CA PHE A 33 13.25 7.51 -0.08
C PHE A 33 12.38 6.76 0.93
N GLY A 34 12.93 6.54 2.11
CA GLY A 34 12.22 5.82 3.15
C GLY A 34 12.49 4.32 3.18
N TYR A 35 13.31 3.83 2.27
CA TYR A 35 13.65 2.41 2.19
C TYR A 35 15.16 2.21 2.04
N GLU A 36 15.62 1.06 2.45
CA GLU A 36 16.99 0.63 2.25
C GLU A 36 17.01 -0.79 1.68
N GLN A 37 18.10 -1.12 1.01
CA GLN A 37 18.24 -2.44 0.40
C GLN A 37 18.57 -3.47 1.48
N ASP A 38 17.90 -4.63 1.41
CA ASP A 38 18.23 -5.77 2.28
C ASP A 38 19.60 -6.32 1.87
N PRO A 39 20.55 -6.45 2.81
CA PRO A 39 21.84 -7.01 2.48
C PRO A 39 21.80 -8.48 2.08
N LYS A 40 20.77 -9.20 2.45
CA LYS A 40 20.59 -10.60 2.08
C LYS A 40 19.92 -10.80 0.74
N ASP A 41 19.01 -9.91 0.37
CA ASP A 41 18.27 -9.99 -0.87
C ASP A 41 18.16 -8.61 -1.49
N LYS A 42 18.85 -8.40 -2.60
CA LYS A 42 18.88 -7.11 -3.28
C LYS A 42 17.53 -6.70 -3.84
N ASP A 43 16.62 -7.64 -4.02
CA ASP A 43 15.30 -7.38 -4.59
C ASP A 43 14.28 -6.96 -3.53
N ILE A 44 14.66 -6.95 -2.28
CA ILE A 44 13.78 -6.55 -1.18
C ILE A 44 14.27 -5.24 -0.56
N LEU A 45 13.33 -4.35 -0.32
CA LEU A 45 13.58 -3.07 0.32
C LEU A 45 12.98 -3.08 1.71
N LEU A 46 13.78 -2.68 2.69
CA LEU A 46 13.34 -2.60 4.08
C LEU A 46 12.91 -1.18 4.39
N PRO A 47 11.81 -0.99 5.12
CA PRO A 47 11.35 0.36 5.45
C PRO A 47 12.26 1.00 6.51
N ILE A 48 12.52 2.28 6.32
CA ILE A 48 13.19 3.13 7.30
C ILE A 48 12.12 3.97 7.98
N VAL A 49 11.65 3.51 9.12
CA VAL A 49 10.48 4.11 9.78
C VAL A 49 10.63 5.61 10.00
N GLU A 50 11.82 6.06 10.43
CA GLU A 50 12.05 7.49 10.66
C GLU A 50 11.87 8.31 9.39
N GLU A 51 12.47 7.86 8.28
CA GLU A 51 12.35 8.57 7.00
C GLU A 51 10.92 8.57 6.50
N LEU A 52 10.22 7.46 6.66
CA LEU A 52 8.82 7.36 6.25
C LEU A 52 7.92 8.27 7.09
N ASN A 53 8.19 8.38 8.38
CA ASN A 53 7.46 9.30 9.24
C ASN A 53 7.70 10.76 8.84
N PHE A 54 8.94 11.12 8.53
CA PHE A 54 9.23 12.46 8.01
C PHE A 54 8.55 12.72 6.69
N LEU A 55 8.48 11.71 5.83
CA LEU A 55 7.79 11.83 4.55
C LEU A 55 6.28 12.07 4.76
N GLU A 56 5.66 11.40 5.71
CA GLU A 56 4.25 11.63 6.02
C GLU A 56 4.01 13.03 6.56
N LYS A 57 4.91 13.54 7.39
CA LYS A 57 4.85 14.93 7.85
C LYS A 57 5.04 15.90 6.68
N ALA A 58 5.96 15.58 5.76
CA ALA A 58 6.18 16.38 4.57
C ALA A 58 4.92 16.49 3.72
N LYS A 59 4.19 15.40 3.57
CA LYS A 59 2.92 15.41 2.82
C LYS A 59 1.90 16.37 3.43
N LYS A 60 1.87 16.46 4.75
CA LYS A 60 1.00 17.42 5.44
C LYS A 60 1.42 18.85 5.17
N TYR A 61 2.73 19.11 5.16
CA TYR A 61 3.26 20.46 4.89
C TYR A 61 3.06 20.89 3.45
N LEU A 62 2.94 19.95 2.51
CA LEU A 62 2.69 20.28 1.10
C LEU A 62 1.34 20.96 0.87
N LYS A 63 0.46 20.93 1.85
CA LYS A 63 -0.80 21.66 1.78
C LYS A 63 -0.60 23.17 1.93
N GLN A 64 0.50 23.59 2.56
CA GLN A 64 0.77 25.00 2.88
C GLN A 64 2.04 25.53 2.23
N TYR A 65 3.00 24.66 1.92
CA TYR A 65 4.32 25.04 1.42
C TYR A 65 4.58 24.42 0.07
N SER A 66 5.54 25.00 -0.65
CA SER A 66 5.94 24.48 -1.96
C SER A 66 6.73 23.17 -1.84
N TYR A 67 6.77 22.43 -2.94
CA TYR A 67 7.59 21.21 -2.99
C TYR A 67 9.05 21.49 -2.69
N ARG A 68 9.56 22.62 -3.14
CA ARG A 68 10.97 23.00 -2.90
C ARG A 68 11.24 23.20 -1.42
N ASP A 69 10.39 23.93 -0.74
CA ASP A 69 10.55 24.19 0.69
C ASP A 69 10.44 22.90 1.50
N VAL A 70 9.46 22.08 1.18
CA VAL A 70 9.25 20.81 1.88
C VAL A 70 10.38 19.82 1.60
N SER A 71 10.92 19.79 0.36
CA SER A 71 12.04 18.90 0.05
C SER A 71 13.30 19.30 0.81
N ASN A 72 13.55 20.60 0.97
CA ASN A 72 14.67 21.09 1.76
C ASN A 72 14.50 20.69 3.23
N TRP A 73 13.32 20.91 3.78
CA TRP A 73 13.01 20.51 5.15
C TRP A 73 13.20 19.01 5.34
N LEU A 74 12.66 18.20 4.43
CA LEU A 74 12.76 16.75 4.52
C LEU A 74 14.20 16.27 4.44
N SER A 75 15.00 16.84 3.54
CA SER A 75 16.40 16.50 3.39
C SER A 75 17.19 16.82 4.67
N GLU A 76 16.92 17.95 5.29
CA GLU A 76 17.56 18.33 6.54
C GLU A 76 17.18 17.42 7.70
N GLN A 77 15.90 17.10 7.83
CA GLN A 77 15.41 16.29 8.94
C GLN A 77 15.87 14.84 8.85
N SER A 78 15.82 14.26 7.66
CA SER A 78 16.18 12.87 7.46
C SER A 78 17.66 12.63 7.28
N GLY A 79 18.41 13.66 6.92
CA GLY A 79 19.82 13.53 6.56
C GLY A 79 20.06 12.90 5.19
N ARG A 80 19.01 12.64 4.45
CA ARG A 80 19.08 12.04 3.13
C ARG A 80 18.46 13.00 2.11
N TYR A 81 19.23 13.32 1.07
CA TYR A 81 18.80 14.28 0.07
C TYR A 81 17.63 13.77 -0.76
N ILE A 82 16.64 14.62 -0.92
CA ILE A 82 15.56 14.41 -1.87
C ILE A 82 15.27 15.74 -2.57
N SER A 83 15.24 15.73 -3.90
CA SER A 83 14.94 16.94 -4.68
C SER A 83 13.43 17.22 -4.66
N HIS A 84 13.05 18.46 -4.98
CA HIS A 84 11.63 18.81 -5.05
C HIS A 84 10.91 18.03 -6.15
N VAL A 85 11.58 17.72 -7.25
CA VAL A 85 11.01 16.89 -8.31
C VAL A 85 10.84 15.46 -7.83
N GLY A 86 11.83 14.91 -7.12
CA GLY A 86 11.75 13.59 -6.55
C GLY A 86 10.62 13.46 -5.54
N LEU A 87 10.48 14.47 -4.68
CA LEU A 87 9.38 14.52 -3.72
C LEU A 87 8.03 14.58 -4.41
N MET A 88 7.89 15.41 -5.42
CA MET A 88 6.66 15.52 -6.19
C MET A 88 6.28 14.19 -6.84
N LYS A 89 7.22 13.54 -7.49
CA LYS A 89 6.98 12.24 -8.13
C LYS A 89 6.59 11.19 -7.10
N ARG A 90 7.26 11.18 -5.95
CA ARG A 90 6.96 10.23 -4.88
C ARG A 90 5.54 10.41 -4.36
N VAL A 91 5.15 11.62 -4.06
CA VAL A 91 3.81 11.92 -3.53
C VAL A 91 2.73 11.56 -4.55
N LYS A 92 2.94 11.94 -5.81
CA LYS A 92 1.98 11.61 -6.87
C LYS A 92 1.85 10.12 -7.10
N LEU A 93 2.96 9.39 -7.06
CA LEU A 93 2.94 7.94 -7.23
C LEU A 93 2.17 7.27 -6.09
N GLU A 94 2.40 7.71 -4.86
CA GLU A 94 1.68 7.15 -3.71
C GLU A 94 0.19 7.46 -3.77
N GLN A 95 -0.19 8.66 -4.17
CA GLN A 95 -1.59 9.01 -4.36
C GLN A 95 -2.25 8.14 -5.42
N LYS A 96 -1.55 7.91 -6.52
CA LYS A 96 -2.03 7.03 -7.58
C LYS A 96 -2.22 5.61 -7.08
N ARG A 97 -1.24 5.08 -6.35
CA ARG A 97 -1.33 3.73 -5.79
C ARG A 97 -2.48 3.58 -4.79
N LYS A 98 -2.66 4.57 -3.94
CA LYS A 98 -3.79 4.58 -3.00
C LYS A 98 -5.12 4.57 -3.73
N ARG A 99 -5.22 5.38 -4.78
CA ARG A 99 -6.44 5.45 -5.59
C ARG A 99 -6.72 4.12 -6.28
N GLU A 100 -5.70 3.51 -6.89
CA GLU A 100 -5.83 2.22 -7.54
C GLU A 100 -6.22 1.12 -6.55
N ALA A 101 -5.58 1.09 -5.38
CA ALA A 101 -5.91 0.12 -4.36
C ALA A 101 -7.34 0.30 -3.86
N SER A 102 -7.77 1.54 -3.68
CA SER A 102 -9.14 1.84 -3.28
C SER A 102 -10.14 1.40 -4.33
N ASN A 103 -9.84 1.66 -5.61
CA ASN A 103 -10.69 1.22 -6.72
C ASN A 103 -10.77 -0.29 -6.79
N GLN A 104 -9.64 -0.97 -6.61
CA GLN A 104 -9.62 -2.43 -6.62
C GLN A 104 -10.44 -3.02 -5.47
N ARG A 105 -10.34 -2.43 -4.29
CA ARG A 105 -11.15 -2.87 -3.15
C ARG A 105 -12.65 -2.67 -3.41
N TYR A 106 -12.99 -1.56 -4.01
CA TYR A 106 -14.37 -1.27 -4.38
C TYR A 106 -14.89 -2.29 -5.39
N LEU A 107 -14.11 -2.58 -6.44
CA LEU A 107 -14.49 -3.57 -7.44
C LEU A 107 -14.60 -4.98 -6.83
N ALA A 108 -13.66 -5.35 -5.96
CA ALA A 108 -13.71 -6.63 -5.28
C ALA A 108 -14.97 -6.77 -4.43
N GLN A 109 -15.36 -5.71 -3.74
CA GLN A 109 -16.56 -5.69 -2.93
C GLN A 109 -17.81 -5.85 -3.80
N ARG A 110 -17.88 -5.14 -4.90
CA ARG A 110 -19.00 -5.26 -5.83
C ARG A 110 -19.07 -6.64 -6.46
N TYR A 111 -17.93 -7.20 -6.80
CA TYR A 111 -17.87 -8.54 -7.35
C TYR A 111 -18.38 -9.57 -6.34
N LYS A 112 -17.96 -9.44 -5.10
CA LYS A 112 -18.42 -10.31 -4.02
C LYS A 112 -19.94 -10.22 -3.84
N GLU A 113 -20.48 -9.01 -3.83
CA GLU A 113 -21.93 -8.82 -3.73
C GLU A 113 -22.67 -9.43 -4.89
N ALA A 114 -22.13 -9.30 -6.11
CA ALA A 114 -22.73 -9.90 -7.30
C ALA A 114 -22.73 -11.42 -7.22
N LEU A 115 -21.64 -12.02 -6.73
CA LEU A 115 -21.57 -13.46 -6.54
C LEU A 115 -22.59 -13.95 -5.50
N GLU A 116 -22.71 -13.23 -4.41
CA GLU A 116 -23.69 -13.58 -3.38
C GLU A 116 -25.12 -13.54 -3.93
N LYS A 117 -25.44 -12.52 -4.72
CA LYS A 117 -26.74 -12.43 -5.37
C LYS A 117 -26.97 -13.57 -6.35
N ALA A 118 -25.95 -13.89 -7.15
CA ALA A 118 -26.03 -14.99 -8.09
C ALA A 118 -26.26 -16.32 -7.37
N GLU A 119 -25.56 -16.55 -6.28
CA GLU A 119 -25.73 -17.76 -5.49
C GLU A 119 -27.14 -17.85 -4.91
N LYS A 120 -27.67 -16.76 -4.41
CA LYS A 120 -29.04 -16.74 -3.90
C LYS A 120 -30.05 -17.03 -4.99
N ILE A 121 -29.85 -16.46 -6.17
CA ILE A 121 -30.74 -16.70 -7.31
C ILE A 121 -30.66 -18.17 -7.71
N GLU A 122 -29.47 -18.73 -7.79
CA GLU A 122 -29.30 -20.14 -8.12
C GLU A 122 -29.94 -21.04 -7.08
N ALA A 123 -29.70 -20.76 -5.82
CA ALA A 123 -30.28 -21.55 -4.74
C ALA A 123 -31.82 -21.50 -4.78
N THR A 124 -32.39 -20.34 -5.01
CA THR A 124 -33.83 -20.18 -5.16
C THR A 124 -34.34 -20.94 -6.38
N ARG A 125 -33.65 -20.80 -7.50
CA ARG A 125 -34.03 -21.47 -8.75
C ARG A 125 -33.95 -22.98 -8.61
N PHE A 126 -32.84 -23.50 -8.09
CA PHE A 126 -32.67 -24.93 -7.89
C PHE A 126 -33.57 -25.46 -6.82
N GLY A 127 -33.79 -24.70 -5.78
CA GLY A 127 -34.76 -25.08 -4.73
C GLY A 127 -36.17 -25.19 -5.31
N ALA A 128 -36.58 -24.26 -6.12
CA ALA A 128 -37.86 -24.30 -6.80
C ALA A 128 -37.96 -25.50 -7.74
N ARG A 129 -36.89 -25.78 -8.48
CA ARG A 129 -36.82 -26.96 -9.34
C ARG A 129 -36.93 -28.22 -8.54
N ASP A 130 -36.21 -28.30 -7.44
CA ASP A 130 -36.24 -29.46 -6.58
C ASP A 130 -37.65 -29.74 -6.08
N GLN A 131 -38.38 -28.68 -5.78
CA GLN A 131 -39.75 -28.82 -5.33
C GLN A 131 -40.75 -29.07 -6.45
N GLY A 132 -40.50 -28.45 -7.59
CA GLY A 132 -41.42 -28.51 -8.71
C GLY A 132 -41.13 -29.61 -9.70
N THR A 133 -39.87 -29.84 -10.03
CA THR A 133 -39.48 -30.78 -11.08
C THR A 133 -38.48 -31.81 -10.60
N ARG A 134 -38.31 -31.90 -9.32
CA ARG A 134 -37.32 -32.75 -8.73
C ARG A 134 -37.39 -34.18 -9.22
N THR A 135 -38.57 -34.66 -9.32
CA THR A 135 -38.77 -36.04 -9.73
C THR A 135 -38.20 -36.35 -11.08
N THR A 136 -38.23 -35.37 -11.96
CA THR A 136 -37.67 -35.54 -13.30
C THR A 136 -36.20 -35.33 -13.32
N GLU A 137 -35.73 -34.48 -12.44
CA GLU A 137 -34.33 -34.12 -12.36
C GLU A 137 -33.52 -35.16 -11.61
N ALA A 138 -34.16 -35.81 -10.75
CA ALA A 138 -33.51 -36.73 -9.87
C ALA A 138 -32.62 -37.73 -10.58
#